data_f3f1eb608dc870596d49a2047aeed379
#
_entry.id   f3f1eb608dc870596d49a2047aeed379
#
_cell.length_a   1.000
_cell.length_b   1.000
_cell.length_c   1.000
_cell.angle_alpha   90.00
_cell.angle_beta   90.00
_cell.angle_gamma   90.00
#
_symmetry.space_group_name_H-M   'P 1'
#
loop_
_entity.id
_entity.type
_entity.pdbx_description
1 polymer ?
#
loop_
_entity_poly.entity_id
_entity_poly.type
_entity_poly.pdbx_seq_one_letter_code
_entity_poly.pdbx_strand_id
1 'polypeptide(L)'
;KGGNQLDGQSKKFGTVHEMIKSVSPTIVGVINMQKASSVDDLLKGKSSKPSEAGVGSGVIYQINNNSAYIVTNNHVIDGANEIRVQLHNKKQVKAKLVGKDAVTDIAVLKIENTKGIKAIQFANSSKVQTGDSVFAMGNPLGLQFANSVTSGIISASERTIDAETTGGNTKVSVLQTDAAINPGNSGGALVDINGNLVGINSMKIAATQVEGIGFAIPSNEVKVTIEQLVKHGKIDRPSIGIGLINLKDIPEEEREQLHTDREDGIYVAKADSDIDLKKGDIITEIDGKKIKDDVDLRSYLYENKKPGESVTVTVIRDGKTKEVKVKLKQQKEQPKRQSRSERQSPGQGDRDFFR
;
A
#
# COMPACT_ATOMS: atom_id res chain seq x y z
N LYS A 1 16.10 -37.61 19.96
CA LYS A 1 15.74 -36.55 20.93
C LYS A 1 15.24 -35.38 20.11
N GLY A 2 13.94 -35.44 19.77
CA GLY A 2 13.30 -34.43 18.95
C GLY A 2 13.16 -33.15 19.73
N GLY A 3 13.93 -32.14 19.38
CA GLY A 3 13.57 -30.79 19.71
C GLY A 3 12.29 -30.48 18.95
N ASN A 4 11.26 -30.03 19.64
CA ASN A 4 10.04 -29.51 19.02
C ASN A 4 10.45 -28.36 18.12
N GLN A 5 10.60 -28.63 16.84
CA GLN A 5 10.63 -27.59 15.83
C GLN A 5 9.18 -27.06 15.70
N LEU A 6 8.85 -26.07 16.49
CA LEU A 6 7.73 -25.22 16.19
C LEU A 6 8.12 -24.45 14.93
N ASP A 7 7.33 -24.53 13.84
CA ASP A 7 7.49 -23.76 12.61
C ASP A 7 8.65 -24.18 11.68
N GLY A 8 9.19 -25.39 11.80
CA GLY A 8 10.27 -25.86 10.92
C GLY A 8 11.59 -25.09 11.02
N GLN A 9 11.75 -24.22 12.02
CA GLN A 9 12.95 -23.41 12.27
C GLN A 9 13.55 -23.68 13.64
N SER A 10 14.88 -23.62 13.72
CA SER A 10 15.60 -23.69 15.00
C SER A 10 15.31 -22.42 15.81
N LYS A 11 14.93 -22.57 17.08
CA LYS A 11 14.76 -21.43 18.00
C LYS A 11 16.10 -20.76 18.30
N LYS A 12 16.22 -19.48 18.00
CA LYS A 12 17.35 -18.62 18.38
C LYS A 12 17.24 -18.11 19.81
N PHE A 13 16.02 -17.85 20.29
CA PHE A 13 15.72 -17.28 21.60
C PHE A 13 15.02 -18.30 22.49
N GLY A 14 15.33 -18.28 23.78
CA GLY A 14 14.69 -19.14 24.76
C GLY A 14 13.23 -18.78 25.03
N THR A 15 12.87 -17.49 24.94
CA THR A 15 11.53 -16.99 25.18
C THR A 15 11.13 -15.94 24.15
N VAL A 16 9.82 -15.75 23.98
CA VAL A 16 9.27 -14.65 23.15
C VAL A 16 9.69 -13.30 23.71
N HIS A 17 9.73 -13.14 25.02
CA HIS A 17 10.20 -11.91 25.67
C HIS A 17 11.62 -11.53 25.24
N GLU A 18 12.54 -12.48 25.22
CA GLU A 18 13.92 -12.25 24.79
C GLU A 18 13.99 -11.84 23.31
N MET A 19 13.20 -12.49 22.47
CA MET A 19 13.10 -12.13 21.06
C MET A 19 12.60 -10.70 20.88
N ILE A 20 11.50 -10.32 21.52
CA ILE A 20 10.94 -8.98 21.46
C ILE A 20 11.94 -7.93 21.93
N LYS A 21 12.63 -8.19 23.03
CA LYS A 21 13.68 -7.30 23.57
C LYS A 21 14.82 -7.09 22.54
N SER A 22 15.18 -8.11 21.82
CA SER A 22 16.23 -8.05 20.79
C SER A 22 15.78 -7.27 19.55
N VAL A 23 14.51 -7.39 19.14
CA VAL A 23 13.97 -6.76 17.93
C VAL A 23 13.51 -5.32 18.16
N SER A 24 13.02 -5.00 19.36
CA SER A 24 12.42 -3.68 19.64
C SER A 24 13.30 -2.47 19.26
N PRO A 25 14.64 -2.50 19.41
CA PRO A 25 15.48 -1.39 18.96
C PRO A 25 15.47 -1.15 17.44
N THR A 26 15.01 -2.11 16.64
CA THR A 26 14.88 -1.95 15.17
C THR A 26 13.58 -1.27 14.76
N ILE A 27 12.62 -1.13 15.68
CA ILE A 27 11.28 -0.60 15.40
C ILE A 27 11.22 0.86 15.80
N VAL A 28 10.72 1.68 14.92
CA VAL A 28 10.62 3.14 15.12
C VAL A 28 9.18 3.61 14.98
N GLY A 29 8.88 4.74 15.59
CA GLY A 29 7.68 5.50 15.31
C GLY A 29 7.93 6.45 14.14
N VAL A 30 6.92 6.63 13.29
CA VAL A 30 6.97 7.53 12.15
C VAL A 30 5.87 8.57 12.30
N ILE A 31 6.25 9.84 12.28
CA ILE A 31 5.35 10.98 12.48
C ILE A 31 5.25 11.77 11.19
N ASN A 32 4.03 11.89 10.69
CA ASN A 32 3.70 12.73 9.54
C ASN A 32 3.38 14.13 10.03
N MET A 33 4.22 15.09 9.69
CA MET A 33 4.05 16.50 10.06
C MET A 33 3.52 17.26 8.86
N GLN A 34 2.38 17.91 9.02
CA GLN A 34 1.76 18.73 7.98
C GLN A 34 1.53 20.16 8.45
N LYS A 35 1.63 21.09 7.52
CA LYS A 35 1.30 22.49 7.74
C LYS A 35 0.15 22.90 6.85
N ALA A 36 -0.53 24.00 7.20
CA ALA A 36 -1.53 24.63 6.35
C ALA A 36 -0.90 25.08 5.03
N SER A 37 -1.48 24.67 3.88
CA SER A 37 -1.06 25.05 2.53
C SER A 37 -1.94 26.13 1.92
N SER A 38 -3.06 26.47 2.56
CA SER A 38 -4.05 27.44 2.09
C SER A 38 -4.79 28.09 3.25
N VAL A 39 -5.51 29.19 2.96
CA VAL A 39 -6.40 29.84 3.94
C VAL A 39 -7.49 28.87 4.39
N ASP A 40 -7.97 28.01 3.50
CA ASP A 40 -8.97 27.00 3.82
C ASP A 40 -8.45 25.99 4.87
N ASP A 41 -7.20 25.58 4.75
CA ASP A 41 -6.54 24.74 5.74
C ASP A 41 -6.44 25.42 7.12
N LEU A 42 -6.14 26.71 7.15
CA LEU A 42 -6.11 27.49 8.40
C LEU A 42 -7.50 27.57 9.05
N LEU A 43 -8.55 27.72 8.25
CA LEU A 43 -9.94 27.75 8.71
C LEU A 43 -10.38 26.38 9.26
N LYS A 44 -9.81 25.30 8.77
CA LYS A 44 -10.03 23.93 9.27
C LYS A 44 -9.19 23.59 10.51
N GLY A 45 -8.46 24.54 11.05
CA GLY A 45 -7.66 24.37 12.26
C GLY A 45 -6.25 23.84 12.04
N LYS A 46 -5.77 23.75 10.79
CA LYS A 46 -4.39 23.41 10.51
C LYS A 46 -3.46 24.58 10.82
N SER A 47 -2.30 24.27 11.43
CA SER A 47 -1.28 25.25 11.76
C SER A 47 -0.49 25.70 10.52
N SER A 48 -0.03 26.95 10.50
CA SER A 48 0.94 27.44 9.50
C SER A 48 2.33 26.81 9.66
N LYS A 49 2.62 26.22 10.83
CA LYS A 49 3.83 25.44 11.11
C LYS A 49 3.51 23.94 10.99
N PRO A 50 4.48 23.09 10.64
CA PRO A 50 4.25 21.65 10.65
C PRO A 50 3.77 21.16 12.01
N SER A 51 2.66 20.42 12.02
CA SER A 51 2.09 19.78 13.21
C SER A 51 1.75 18.33 12.88
N GLU A 52 1.65 17.50 13.91
CA GLU A 52 1.36 16.09 13.77
C GLU A 52 0.00 15.87 13.08
N ALA A 53 0.00 15.20 11.92
CA ALA A 53 -1.20 14.86 11.16
C ALA A 53 -1.50 13.37 11.21
N GLY A 54 -0.54 12.54 11.57
CA GLY A 54 -0.70 11.10 11.67
C GLY A 54 0.56 10.44 12.18
N VAL A 55 0.40 9.23 12.68
CA VAL A 55 1.47 8.40 13.20
C VAL A 55 1.36 6.98 12.66
N GLY A 56 2.48 6.30 12.60
CA GLY A 56 2.61 4.89 12.28
C GLY A 56 3.92 4.36 12.80
N SER A 57 4.29 3.19 12.35
CA SER A 57 5.57 2.56 12.69
C SER A 57 6.45 2.39 11.46
N GLY A 58 7.71 2.12 11.70
CA GLY A 58 8.70 1.80 10.69
C GLY A 58 9.74 0.83 11.23
N VAL A 59 10.58 0.34 10.34
CA VAL A 59 11.61 -0.65 10.65
C VAL A 59 12.95 -0.21 10.10
N ILE A 60 13.97 -0.15 10.94
CA ILE A 60 15.34 0.08 10.52
C ILE A 60 15.86 -1.21 9.86
N TYR A 61 16.21 -1.14 8.59
CA TYR A 61 16.66 -2.33 7.85
C TYR A 61 18.11 -2.28 7.41
N GLN A 62 18.73 -1.10 7.41
CA GLN A 62 20.13 -0.93 7.00
C GLN A 62 20.76 0.25 7.71
N ILE A 63 22.01 0.07 8.14
CA ILE A 63 22.82 1.12 8.74
C ILE A 63 24.11 1.23 7.93
N ASN A 64 24.40 2.45 7.43
CA ASN A 64 25.60 2.78 6.67
C ASN A 64 26.33 3.94 7.34
N ASN A 65 27.48 3.70 7.96
CA ASN A 65 28.24 4.72 8.69
C ASN A 65 27.34 5.48 9.71
N ASN A 66 27.04 6.75 9.43
CA ASN A 66 26.20 7.59 10.30
C ASN A 66 24.76 7.70 9.85
N SER A 67 24.36 6.95 8.82
CA SER A 67 23.01 6.96 8.26
C SER A 67 22.29 5.65 8.48
N ALA A 68 20.98 5.69 8.61
CA ALA A 68 20.12 4.51 8.63
C ALA A 68 18.95 4.67 7.68
N TYR A 69 18.56 3.55 7.09
CA TYR A 69 17.40 3.45 6.23
C TYR A 69 16.26 2.76 6.96
N ILE A 70 15.07 3.30 6.78
CA ILE A 70 13.85 2.85 7.44
C ILE A 70 12.82 2.56 6.37
N VAL A 71 12.14 1.42 6.47
CA VAL A 71 10.96 1.09 5.69
C VAL A 71 9.71 1.35 6.51
N THR A 72 8.69 1.92 5.88
CA THR A 72 7.37 2.16 6.46
C THR A 72 6.31 2.05 5.37
N ASN A 73 5.06 2.33 5.69
CA ASN A 73 4.00 2.40 4.69
C ASN A 73 3.94 3.79 4.03
N ASN A 74 3.61 3.80 2.74
CA ASN A 74 3.39 5.05 2.01
C ASN A 74 2.25 5.87 2.62
N HIS A 75 1.16 5.24 3.04
CA HIS A 75 0.02 5.98 3.62
C HIS A 75 0.39 6.69 4.93
N VAL A 76 1.40 6.20 5.65
CA VAL A 76 1.87 6.84 6.90
C VAL A 76 2.51 8.20 6.63
N ILE A 77 3.25 8.33 5.52
CA ILE A 77 4.00 9.55 5.20
C ILE A 77 3.34 10.40 4.11
N ASP A 78 2.21 9.99 3.60
CA ASP A 78 1.58 10.68 2.48
C ASP A 78 1.18 12.11 2.83
N GLY A 79 1.54 13.05 1.97
CA GLY A 79 1.27 14.47 2.15
C GLY A 79 2.10 15.17 3.22
N ALA A 80 3.12 14.51 3.79
CA ALA A 80 3.96 15.11 4.83
C ALA A 80 4.79 16.27 4.30
N ASN A 81 4.82 17.39 5.03
CA ASN A 81 5.76 18.47 4.82
C ASN A 81 7.10 18.19 5.51
N GLU A 82 7.05 17.52 6.64
CA GLU A 82 8.17 17.05 7.43
C GLU A 82 7.88 15.66 7.96
N ILE A 83 8.87 14.79 7.98
CA ILE A 83 8.77 13.46 8.56
C ILE A 83 9.72 13.40 9.74
N ARG A 84 9.22 12.96 10.88
CA ARG A 84 10.02 12.67 12.08
C ARG A 84 9.96 11.20 12.41
N VAL A 85 11.04 10.70 12.95
CA VAL A 85 11.18 9.32 13.40
C VAL A 85 11.49 9.32 14.88
N GLN A 86 10.71 8.57 15.65
CA GLN A 86 11.00 8.33 17.07
C GLN A 86 11.71 6.99 17.22
N LEU A 87 12.93 7.06 17.73
CA LEU A 87 13.75 5.89 18.00
C LEU A 87 13.28 5.15 19.25
N HIS A 88 13.78 3.95 19.47
CA HIS A 88 13.45 3.13 20.64
C HIS A 88 13.76 3.85 21.98
N ASN A 89 14.81 4.66 22.01
CA ASN A 89 15.15 5.48 23.18
C ASN A 89 14.28 6.74 23.37
N LYS A 90 13.20 6.88 22.57
CA LYS A 90 12.27 8.01 22.53
C LYS A 90 12.84 9.31 21.94
N LYS A 91 14.07 9.32 21.47
CA LYS A 91 14.65 10.47 20.76
C LYS A 91 13.98 10.60 19.39
N GLN A 92 13.55 11.82 19.05
CA GLN A 92 12.99 12.14 17.74
C GLN A 92 14.05 12.78 16.86
N VAL A 93 14.11 12.35 15.61
CA VAL A 93 15.00 12.88 14.58
C VAL A 93 14.22 13.17 13.31
N LYS A 94 14.67 14.15 12.52
CA LYS A 94 14.12 14.39 11.20
C LYS A 94 14.54 13.29 10.25
N ALA A 95 13.62 12.89 9.37
CA ALA A 95 13.87 11.92 8.33
C ALA A 95 13.69 12.54 6.95
N LYS A 96 14.49 12.05 6.00
CA LYS A 96 14.36 12.39 4.59
C LYS A 96 13.62 11.28 3.87
N LEU A 97 12.65 11.64 3.04
CA LEU A 97 12.00 10.69 2.13
C LEU A 97 12.96 10.31 1.01
N VAL A 98 13.34 9.04 0.92
CA VAL A 98 14.19 8.50 -0.15
C VAL A 98 13.35 8.11 -1.35
N GLY A 99 12.21 7.48 -1.12
CA GLY A 99 11.28 7.07 -2.17
C GLY A 99 10.00 6.51 -1.58
N LYS A 100 8.98 6.47 -2.40
CA LYS A 100 7.67 5.94 -2.02
C LYS A 100 6.97 5.28 -3.18
N ASP A 101 6.08 4.35 -2.87
CA ASP A 101 5.25 3.67 -3.84
C ASP A 101 3.84 3.42 -3.28
N ALA A 102 2.85 4.01 -3.92
CA ALA A 102 1.47 3.91 -3.50
C ALA A 102 0.85 2.53 -3.75
N VAL A 103 1.31 1.81 -4.77
CA VAL A 103 0.76 0.50 -5.14
C VAL A 103 1.12 -0.57 -4.11
N THR A 104 2.39 -0.64 -3.70
CA THR A 104 2.86 -1.58 -2.67
C THR A 104 2.66 -1.04 -1.25
N ASP A 105 2.30 0.23 -1.11
CA ASP A 105 2.19 0.93 0.18
C ASP A 105 3.50 0.94 0.97
N ILE A 106 4.63 1.04 0.28
CA ILE A 106 5.98 1.07 0.86
C ILE A 106 6.60 2.45 0.66
N ALA A 107 7.28 2.95 1.69
CA ALA A 107 8.14 4.11 1.64
C ALA A 107 9.47 3.83 2.33
N VAL A 108 10.52 4.49 1.86
CA VAL A 108 11.87 4.42 2.44
C VAL A 108 12.28 5.79 2.94
N LEU A 109 12.71 5.83 4.20
CA LEU A 109 13.21 7.02 4.87
C LEU A 109 14.68 6.86 5.20
N LYS A 110 15.38 7.98 5.31
CA LYS A 110 16.78 8.05 5.75
C LYS A 110 16.91 8.98 6.94
N ILE A 111 17.61 8.53 7.96
CA ILE A 111 17.98 9.35 9.12
C ILE A 111 19.48 9.41 9.27
N GLU A 112 19.97 10.49 9.88
CA GLU A 112 21.35 10.69 10.26
C GLU A 112 21.53 10.49 11.77
N ASN A 113 22.76 10.43 12.26
CA ASN A 113 23.08 10.26 13.69
C ASN A 113 22.57 8.95 14.30
N THR A 114 23.16 7.86 13.90
CA THR A 114 22.64 6.51 14.14
C THR A 114 23.36 5.75 15.26
N LYS A 115 23.83 6.44 16.30
CA LYS A 115 24.42 5.77 17.47
C LYS A 115 23.37 4.98 18.25
N GLY A 116 23.69 3.74 18.58
CA GLY A 116 22.86 2.89 19.45
C GLY A 116 21.63 2.29 18.78
N ILE A 117 21.53 2.32 17.46
CA ILE A 117 20.44 1.70 16.72
C ILE A 117 20.86 0.38 16.09
N LYS A 118 19.88 -0.46 15.79
CA LYS A 118 20.06 -1.79 15.17
C LYS A 118 19.22 -1.89 13.91
N ALA A 119 19.71 -2.67 12.95
CA ALA A 119 18.94 -3.06 11.76
C ALA A 119 18.36 -4.46 11.94
N ILE A 120 17.15 -4.67 11.45
CA ILE A 120 16.49 -5.96 11.46
C ILE A 120 17.09 -6.89 10.39
N GLN A 121 17.06 -8.19 10.63
CA GLN A 121 17.38 -9.20 9.64
C GLN A 121 16.13 -9.63 8.90
N PHE A 122 16.23 -9.82 7.58
CA PHE A 122 15.12 -10.30 6.75
C PHE A 122 15.11 -11.82 6.72
N ALA A 123 13.92 -12.40 6.96
CA ALA A 123 13.65 -13.80 6.63
C ALA A 123 13.38 -13.95 5.13
N ASN A 124 13.49 -15.17 4.63
CA ASN A 124 13.00 -15.51 3.29
C ASN A 124 11.49 -15.81 3.38
N SER A 125 10.66 -14.87 2.95
CA SER A 125 9.21 -15.01 3.05
C SER A 125 8.63 -16.13 2.18
N SER A 126 9.37 -16.63 1.18
CA SER A 126 8.95 -17.79 0.39
C SER A 126 8.92 -19.10 1.19
N LYS A 127 9.59 -19.14 2.34
CA LYS A 127 9.62 -20.30 3.24
C LYS A 127 8.59 -20.23 4.37
N VAL A 128 7.87 -19.15 4.47
CA VAL A 128 6.81 -18.97 5.48
C VAL A 128 5.65 -19.89 5.17
N GLN A 129 5.16 -20.57 6.19
CA GLN A 129 4.09 -21.58 6.08
C GLN A 129 2.90 -21.20 6.97
N THR A 130 1.71 -21.60 6.53
CA THR A 130 0.51 -21.50 7.35
C THR A 130 0.71 -22.24 8.68
N GLY A 131 0.39 -21.54 9.77
CA GLY A 131 0.63 -22.05 11.13
C GLY A 131 1.88 -21.53 11.80
N ASP A 132 2.81 -20.91 11.05
CA ASP A 132 4.00 -20.32 11.65
C ASP A 132 3.62 -19.20 12.62
N SER A 133 4.23 -19.20 13.80
CA SER A 133 4.04 -18.14 14.80
C SER A 133 4.65 -16.83 14.32
N VAL A 134 3.89 -15.75 14.46
CA VAL A 134 4.35 -14.41 14.09
C VAL A 134 3.94 -13.37 15.13
N PHE A 135 4.69 -12.27 15.14
CA PHE A 135 4.51 -11.15 16.07
C PHE A 135 4.52 -9.85 15.26
N ALA A 136 3.45 -9.09 15.39
CA ALA A 136 3.37 -7.76 14.79
C ALA A 136 3.88 -6.73 15.79
N MET A 137 4.90 -5.98 15.39
CA MET A 137 5.61 -5.05 16.26
C MET A 137 5.55 -3.63 15.70
N GLY A 138 5.19 -2.69 16.56
CA GLY A 138 5.22 -1.28 16.27
C GLY A 138 5.89 -0.49 17.40
N ASN A 139 6.09 0.80 17.16
CA ASN A 139 6.52 1.76 18.17
C ASN A 139 5.40 2.80 18.34
N PRO A 140 4.51 2.63 19.31
CA PRO A 140 3.37 3.51 19.47
C PRO A 140 3.83 4.88 19.96
N LEU A 141 3.35 5.90 19.27
CA LEU A 141 3.53 7.30 19.60
C LEU A 141 2.28 7.81 20.29
N GLY A 142 2.20 7.62 21.59
CA GLY A 142 1.11 8.11 22.40
C GLY A 142 0.36 7.03 23.19
N LEU A 143 -0.42 7.49 24.16
CA LEU A 143 -1.11 6.64 25.13
C LEU A 143 -2.31 5.84 24.57
N GLN A 144 -2.74 6.13 23.34
CA GLN A 144 -3.93 5.51 22.76
C GLN A 144 -3.68 4.12 22.16
N PHE A 145 -2.42 3.74 21.95
CA PHE A 145 -2.04 2.48 21.33
C PHE A 145 -1.15 1.67 22.27
N ALA A 146 -1.75 1.17 23.33
CA ALA A 146 -1.03 0.48 24.42
C ALA A 146 -0.34 -0.83 23.99
N ASN A 147 -0.79 -1.45 22.88
CA ASN A 147 -0.25 -2.72 22.42
C ASN A 147 0.68 -2.52 21.22
N SER A 148 1.98 -2.38 21.50
CA SER A 148 3.02 -2.33 20.48
C SER A 148 3.34 -3.69 19.85
N VAL A 149 2.97 -4.78 20.53
CA VAL A 149 3.20 -6.15 20.07
C VAL A 149 1.91 -6.95 20.12
N THR A 150 1.56 -7.57 19.01
CA THR A 150 0.47 -8.54 18.94
C THR A 150 1.01 -9.86 18.42
N SER A 151 0.38 -10.97 18.74
CA SER A 151 0.83 -12.31 18.32
C SER A 151 -0.28 -13.08 17.63
N GLY A 152 0.12 -13.97 16.75
CA GLY A 152 -0.77 -14.85 16.04
C GLY A 152 0.02 -15.82 15.17
N ILE A 153 -0.63 -16.32 14.15
CA ILE A 153 -0.03 -17.22 13.17
C ILE A 153 -0.20 -16.69 11.76
N ILE A 154 0.58 -17.23 10.85
CA ILE A 154 0.31 -17.08 9.42
C ILE A 154 -0.94 -17.89 9.08
N SER A 155 -1.97 -17.23 8.63
CA SER A 155 -3.24 -17.84 8.22
C SER A 155 -3.23 -18.27 6.76
N ALA A 156 -2.51 -17.52 5.91
CA ALA A 156 -2.22 -17.86 4.51
C ALA A 156 -0.89 -17.20 4.10
N SER A 157 -0.01 -17.96 3.45
CA SER A 157 1.36 -17.53 3.11
C SER A 157 1.49 -16.89 1.73
N GLU A 158 0.57 -17.18 0.82
CA GLU A 158 0.60 -16.68 -0.57
C GLU A 158 -0.81 -16.32 -1.02
N ARG A 159 -1.39 -15.32 -0.34
CA ARG A 159 -2.73 -14.88 -0.70
C ARG A 159 -2.65 -13.69 -1.65
N THR A 160 -3.36 -13.82 -2.79
CA THR A 160 -3.55 -12.69 -3.69
C THR A 160 -4.88 -12.03 -3.37
N ILE A 161 -4.84 -10.73 -3.11
CA ILE A 161 -6.04 -9.93 -2.82
C ILE A 161 -6.13 -8.74 -3.77
N ASP A 162 -7.34 -8.25 -3.97
CA ASP A 162 -7.58 -6.98 -4.65
C ASP A 162 -7.31 -5.84 -3.68
N ALA A 163 -6.38 -4.97 -4.03
CA ALA A 163 -6.03 -3.81 -3.23
C ALA A 163 -6.47 -2.53 -3.92
N GLU A 164 -7.12 -1.65 -3.16
CA GLU A 164 -7.37 -0.28 -3.57
C GLU A 164 -6.17 0.58 -3.22
N THR A 165 -5.54 1.16 -4.22
CA THR A 165 -4.39 2.03 -4.05
C THR A 165 -4.64 3.37 -4.71
N THR A 166 -3.85 4.40 -4.35
CA THR A 166 -3.90 5.69 -5.05
C THR A 166 -3.46 5.59 -6.51
N GLY A 167 -2.74 4.52 -6.87
CA GLY A 167 -2.38 4.19 -8.25
C GLY A 167 -3.46 3.41 -9.03
N GLY A 168 -4.60 3.11 -8.40
CA GLY A 168 -5.69 2.29 -8.94
C GLY A 168 -5.76 0.91 -8.29
N ASN A 169 -6.83 0.17 -8.60
CA ASN A 169 -7.03 -1.18 -8.07
C ASN A 169 -6.10 -2.17 -8.77
N THR A 170 -5.48 -3.04 -8.01
CA THR A 170 -4.57 -4.08 -8.53
C THR A 170 -4.57 -5.29 -7.59
N LYS A 171 -4.04 -6.40 -8.07
CA LYS A 171 -3.80 -7.59 -7.25
C LYS A 171 -2.45 -7.46 -6.56
N VAL A 172 -2.41 -7.76 -5.27
CA VAL A 172 -1.19 -7.82 -4.48
C VAL A 172 -1.09 -9.17 -3.78
N SER A 173 0.12 -9.68 -3.70
CA SER A 173 0.45 -10.87 -2.92
C SER A 173 0.76 -10.47 -1.49
N VAL A 174 0.12 -11.11 -0.53
CA VAL A 174 0.22 -10.77 0.89
C VAL A 174 0.36 -12.01 1.76
N LEU A 175 0.93 -11.81 2.95
CA LEU A 175 0.79 -12.73 4.06
C LEU A 175 -0.49 -12.37 4.83
N GLN A 176 -1.30 -13.36 5.14
CA GLN A 176 -2.45 -13.18 6.02
C GLN A 176 -2.11 -13.70 7.41
N THR A 177 -2.48 -12.96 8.44
CA THR A 177 -2.27 -13.31 9.85
C THR A 177 -3.49 -12.95 10.69
N ASP A 178 -3.68 -13.66 11.79
CA ASP A 178 -4.65 -13.32 12.83
C ASP A 178 -4.06 -12.46 13.95
N ALA A 179 -2.74 -12.20 13.92
CA ALA A 179 -2.15 -11.16 14.76
C ALA A 179 -2.82 -9.81 14.43
N ALA A 180 -3.27 -9.09 15.45
CA ALA A 180 -3.98 -7.84 15.25
C ALA A 180 -3.09 -6.78 14.59
N ILE A 181 -3.48 -6.30 13.42
CA ILE A 181 -2.84 -5.19 12.72
C ILE A 181 -3.70 -3.95 12.95
N ASN A 182 -3.10 -2.91 13.48
CA ASN A 182 -3.75 -1.69 13.92
C ASN A 182 -2.87 -0.46 13.65
N PRO A 183 -3.36 0.78 13.90
CA PRO A 183 -2.56 1.97 13.68
C PRO A 183 -1.23 2.00 14.44
N GLY A 184 -1.14 1.32 15.59
CA GLY A 184 0.08 1.27 16.40
C GLY A 184 1.20 0.42 15.78
N ASN A 185 0.88 -0.56 14.95
CA ASN A 185 1.88 -1.43 14.31
C ASN A 185 1.87 -1.39 12.77
N SER A 186 0.98 -0.64 12.14
CA SER A 186 1.00 -0.46 10.69
C SER A 186 2.29 0.25 10.25
N GLY A 187 2.98 -0.30 9.28
CA GLY A 187 4.31 0.13 8.85
C GLY A 187 5.44 -0.50 9.64
N GLY A 188 5.13 -1.17 10.75
CA GLY A 188 6.07 -1.95 11.55
C GLY A 188 6.28 -3.35 11.02
N ALA A 189 6.97 -4.16 11.81
CA ALA A 189 7.43 -5.48 11.44
C ALA A 189 6.43 -6.58 11.79
N LEU A 190 6.27 -7.54 10.89
CA LEU A 190 5.80 -8.87 11.22
C LEU A 190 7.04 -9.78 11.28
N VAL A 191 7.33 -10.33 12.44
CA VAL A 191 8.53 -11.14 12.67
C VAL A 191 8.19 -12.58 13.04
N ASP A 192 9.11 -13.49 12.75
CA ASP A 192 9.02 -14.89 13.18
C ASP A 192 9.57 -15.08 14.62
N ILE A 193 9.60 -16.30 15.07
CA ILE A 193 10.11 -16.65 16.43
C ILE A 193 11.58 -16.28 16.64
N ASN A 194 12.34 -16.11 15.58
CA ASN A 194 13.75 -15.71 15.60
C ASN A 194 13.94 -14.19 15.47
N GLY A 195 12.86 -13.43 15.43
CA GLY A 195 12.92 -11.99 15.28
C GLY A 195 13.28 -11.50 13.89
N ASN A 196 13.25 -12.38 12.90
CA ASN A 196 13.50 -12.03 11.51
C ASN A 196 12.24 -11.47 10.85
N LEU A 197 12.41 -10.48 9.98
CA LEU A 197 11.31 -9.83 9.27
C LEU A 197 10.72 -10.78 8.23
N VAL A 198 9.46 -11.14 8.40
CA VAL A 198 8.69 -11.90 7.39
C VAL A 198 7.78 -11.00 6.55
N GLY A 199 7.44 -9.83 7.05
CA GLY A 199 6.64 -8.85 6.31
C GLY A 199 6.55 -7.49 6.99
N ILE A 200 5.98 -6.53 6.27
CA ILE A 200 5.63 -5.21 6.77
C ILE A 200 4.12 -5.13 6.95
N ASN A 201 3.67 -4.84 8.15
CA ASN A 201 2.24 -4.73 8.47
C ASN A 201 1.61 -3.59 7.69
N SER A 202 0.43 -3.81 7.11
CA SER A 202 -0.30 -2.77 6.41
C SER A 202 -1.79 -2.85 6.71
N MET A 203 -2.35 -1.73 7.14
CA MET A 203 -3.80 -1.61 7.36
C MET A 203 -4.57 -1.29 6.08
N LYS A 204 -3.92 -0.77 5.04
CA LYS A 204 -4.59 -0.26 3.84
C LYS A 204 -4.61 -1.19 2.65
N ILE A 205 -4.01 -2.35 2.75
CA ILE A 205 -3.97 -3.31 1.63
C ILE A 205 -5.37 -3.85 1.33
N ALA A 206 -6.17 -4.13 2.35
CA ALA A 206 -7.54 -4.62 2.17
C ALA A 206 -8.54 -3.47 2.17
N ALA A 207 -9.49 -3.50 1.22
CA ALA A 207 -10.57 -2.52 1.12
C ALA A 207 -11.54 -2.57 2.32
N THR A 208 -11.62 -3.72 3.01
CA THR A 208 -12.51 -3.95 4.15
C THR A 208 -11.72 -4.57 5.28
N GLN A 209 -11.75 -3.92 6.45
CA GLN A 209 -11.17 -4.49 7.66
C GLN A 209 -12.15 -5.49 8.27
N VAL A 210 -11.68 -6.72 8.46
CA VAL A 210 -12.41 -7.79 9.15
C VAL A 210 -11.60 -8.18 10.38
N GLU A 211 -12.26 -8.26 11.53
CA GLU A 211 -11.63 -8.71 12.76
C GLU A 211 -11.03 -10.13 12.59
N GLY A 212 -9.82 -10.31 13.10
CA GLY A 212 -9.08 -11.57 12.98
C GLY A 212 -8.41 -11.80 11.62
N ILE A 213 -8.46 -10.82 10.73
CA ILE A 213 -7.76 -10.86 9.44
C ILE A 213 -6.87 -9.63 9.31
N GLY A 214 -5.56 -9.83 9.33
CA GLY A 214 -4.55 -8.83 9.07
C GLY A 214 -3.68 -9.22 7.89
N PHE A 215 -3.05 -8.23 7.27
CA PHE A 215 -2.18 -8.44 6.12
C PHE A 215 -0.83 -7.80 6.33
N ALA A 216 0.19 -8.44 5.76
CA ALA A 216 1.54 -7.91 5.68
C ALA A 216 2.10 -8.11 4.27
N ILE A 217 2.92 -7.16 3.85
CA ILE A 217 3.66 -7.25 2.60
C ILE A 217 4.82 -8.20 2.83
N PRO A 218 4.95 -9.29 2.04
CA PRO A 218 6.03 -10.27 2.24
C PRO A 218 7.42 -9.65 2.16
N SER A 219 8.33 -10.10 3.01
CA SER A 219 9.68 -9.50 3.12
C SER A 219 10.48 -9.55 1.82
N ASN A 220 10.32 -10.61 1.00
CA ASN A 220 11.01 -10.69 -0.30
C ASN A 220 10.53 -9.58 -1.25
N GLU A 221 9.24 -9.26 -1.25
CA GLU A 221 8.69 -8.17 -2.05
C GLU A 221 9.07 -6.80 -1.50
N VAL A 222 9.10 -6.64 -0.18
CA VAL A 222 9.61 -5.44 0.48
C VAL A 222 11.05 -5.17 0.04
N LYS A 223 11.89 -6.18 0.02
CA LYS A 223 13.30 -6.06 -0.38
C LYS A 223 13.46 -5.57 -1.82
N VAL A 224 12.72 -6.16 -2.75
CA VAL A 224 12.72 -5.75 -4.17
C VAL A 224 12.25 -4.30 -4.32
N THR A 225 11.17 -3.95 -3.64
CA THR A 225 10.63 -2.57 -3.67
C THR A 225 11.60 -1.57 -3.08
N ILE A 226 12.21 -1.86 -1.94
CA ILE A 226 13.21 -0.99 -1.30
C ILE A 226 14.38 -0.72 -2.23
N GLU A 227 14.92 -1.74 -2.88
CA GLU A 227 16.06 -1.59 -3.81
C GLU A 227 15.75 -0.62 -4.93
N GLN A 228 14.54 -0.70 -5.51
CA GLN A 228 14.10 0.23 -6.55
C GLN A 228 13.88 1.64 -6.01
N LEU A 229 13.28 1.78 -4.84
CA LEU A 229 13.04 3.09 -4.22
C LEU A 229 14.33 3.80 -3.85
N VAL A 230 15.32 3.09 -3.34
CA VAL A 230 16.63 3.65 -3.03
C VAL A 230 17.36 4.09 -4.30
N LYS A 231 17.27 3.28 -5.37
CA LYS A 231 17.96 3.55 -6.64
C LYS A 231 17.29 4.65 -7.46
N HIS A 232 15.96 4.69 -7.52
CA HIS A 232 15.21 5.57 -8.44
C HIS A 232 14.24 6.54 -7.74
N GLY A 233 13.98 6.39 -6.45
CA GLY A 233 13.01 7.19 -5.70
C GLY A 233 11.54 6.81 -5.95
N LYS A 234 11.27 5.98 -6.91
CA LYS A 234 9.94 5.55 -7.34
C LYS A 234 10.01 4.21 -8.07
N ILE A 235 8.86 3.60 -8.28
CA ILE A 235 8.73 2.43 -9.13
C ILE A 235 8.03 2.84 -10.41
N ASP A 236 8.68 2.61 -11.55
CA ASP A 236 8.11 2.90 -12.86
C ASP A 236 7.11 1.81 -13.25
N ARG A 237 5.85 2.21 -13.44
CA ARG A 237 4.78 1.31 -13.86
C ARG A 237 4.19 1.74 -15.19
N PRO A 238 3.88 0.77 -16.08
CA PRO A 238 3.30 1.05 -17.36
C PRO A 238 1.82 1.46 -17.25
N SER A 239 1.39 2.34 -18.13
CA SER A 239 0.01 2.79 -18.28
C SER A 239 -0.36 2.89 -19.74
N ILE A 240 -1.62 2.58 -20.06
CA ILE A 240 -2.16 2.72 -21.43
C ILE A 240 -2.43 4.19 -21.77
N GLY A 241 -2.76 5.02 -20.80
CA GLY A 241 -3.09 6.44 -21.02
C GLY A 241 -4.57 6.67 -21.28
N ILE A 242 -5.43 5.98 -20.57
CA ILE A 242 -6.88 6.12 -20.63
C ILE A 242 -7.51 6.41 -19.28
N GLY A 243 -8.64 7.09 -19.30
CA GLY A 243 -9.61 7.06 -18.21
C GLY A 243 -10.58 5.90 -18.47
N LEU A 244 -10.80 5.06 -17.48
CA LEU A 244 -11.55 3.83 -17.67
C LEU A 244 -12.70 3.68 -16.68
N ILE A 245 -13.70 2.91 -17.07
CA ILE A 245 -14.80 2.46 -16.22
C ILE A 245 -14.99 0.97 -16.49
N ASN A 246 -15.04 0.15 -15.45
CA ASN A 246 -15.38 -1.26 -15.62
C ASN A 246 -16.83 -1.39 -16.09
N LEU A 247 -17.09 -2.23 -17.08
CA LEU A 247 -18.47 -2.43 -17.57
C LEU A 247 -19.41 -2.89 -16.48
N LYS A 248 -18.95 -3.75 -15.57
CA LYS A 248 -19.73 -4.23 -14.42
C LYS A 248 -20.23 -3.12 -13.49
N ASP A 249 -19.53 -1.97 -13.45
CA ASP A 249 -19.87 -0.82 -12.62
C ASP A 249 -20.81 0.17 -13.34
N ILE A 250 -21.09 -0.06 -14.62
CA ILE A 250 -22.06 0.73 -15.39
C ILE A 250 -23.44 0.08 -15.18
N PRO A 251 -24.48 0.87 -14.79
CA PRO A 251 -25.83 0.33 -14.66
C PRO A 251 -26.31 -0.32 -15.94
N GLU A 252 -27.09 -1.41 -15.84
CA GLU A 252 -27.55 -2.19 -16.99
C GLU A 252 -28.26 -1.34 -18.03
N GLU A 253 -29.09 -0.39 -17.60
CA GLU A 253 -29.81 0.54 -18.48
C GLU A 253 -28.86 1.42 -19.30
N GLU A 254 -27.75 1.86 -18.71
CA GLU A 254 -26.72 2.64 -19.41
C GLU A 254 -25.88 1.77 -20.33
N ARG A 255 -25.65 0.49 -19.98
CA ARG A 255 -24.97 -0.47 -20.86
C ARG A 255 -25.76 -0.75 -22.12
N GLU A 256 -27.08 -0.82 -22.05
CA GLU A 256 -27.96 -0.93 -23.23
C GLU A 256 -27.80 0.25 -24.18
N GLN A 257 -27.63 1.47 -23.65
CA GLN A 257 -27.35 2.66 -24.46
C GLN A 257 -25.99 2.60 -25.16
N LEU A 258 -25.03 1.83 -24.60
CA LEU A 258 -23.73 1.57 -25.21
C LEU A 258 -23.78 0.42 -26.21
N HIS A 259 -24.95 -0.13 -26.49
CA HIS A 259 -25.17 -1.26 -27.40
C HIS A 259 -24.37 -2.53 -27.00
N THR A 260 -24.26 -2.77 -25.70
CA THR A 260 -23.60 -3.97 -25.17
C THR A 260 -24.37 -4.56 -24.00
N ASP A 261 -24.43 -5.88 -23.95
CA ASP A 261 -24.92 -6.67 -22.82
C ASP A 261 -23.78 -7.27 -21.99
N ARG A 262 -22.52 -6.95 -22.36
CA ARG A 262 -21.35 -7.47 -21.68
C ARG A 262 -21.23 -6.90 -20.27
N GLU A 263 -20.91 -7.77 -19.32
CA GLU A 263 -20.48 -7.37 -17.96
C GLU A 263 -18.96 -7.28 -17.84
N ASP A 264 -18.24 -8.14 -18.58
CA ASP A 264 -16.78 -8.16 -18.60
C ASP A 264 -16.24 -7.18 -19.63
N GLY A 265 -15.24 -6.43 -19.23
CA GLY A 265 -14.54 -5.49 -20.09
C GLY A 265 -14.39 -4.12 -19.47
N ILE A 266 -13.67 -3.27 -20.17
CA ILE A 266 -13.35 -1.91 -19.74
C ILE A 266 -13.87 -0.92 -20.78
N TYR A 267 -14.69 0.03 -20.34
CA TYR A 267 -15.13 1.15 -21.15
C TYR A 267 -14.08 2.26 -21.12
N VAL A 268 -13.65 2.73 -22.29
CA VAL A 268 -12.76 3.88 -22.42
C VAL A 268 -13.56 5.16 -22.32
N ALA A 269 -13.48 5.82 -21.16
CA ALA A 269 -14.18 7.09 -20.92
C ALA A 269 -13.41 8.29 -21.49
N LYS A 270 -12.08 8.16 -21.56
CA LYS A 270 -11.17 9.17 -22.07
C LYS A 270 -9.90 8.48 -22.56
N ALA A 271 -9.32 8.98 -23.62
CA ALA A 271 -8.03 8.51 -24.13
C ALA A 271 -7.11 9.70 -24.43
N ASP A 272 -5.81 9.50 -24.20
CA ASP A 272 -4.80 10.48 -24.59
C ASP A 272 -4.79 10.62 -26.13
N SER A 273 -4.48 11.83 -26.60
CA SER A 273 -4.56 12.17 -28.04
C SER A 273 -3.56 11.42 -28.93
N ASP A 274 -2.48 10.89 -28.34
CA ASP A 274 -1.38 10.23 -29.06
C ASP A 274 -1.54 8.70 -29.17
N ILE A 275 -2.67 8.15 -28.70
CA ILE A 275 -3.00 6.73 -28.83
C ILE A 275 -4.25 6.55 -29.71
N ASP A 276 -4.35 5.39 -30.38
CA ASP A 276 -5.48 5.08 -31.27
C ASP A 276 -6.64 4.39 -30.54
N LEU A 277 -6.73 4.53 -29.25
CA LEU A 277 -7.92 4.21 -28.48
C LEU A 277 -8.85 5.42 -28.43
N LYS A 278 -10.15 5.20 -28.50
CA LYS A 278 -11.15 6.25 -28.55
C LYS A 278 -12.18 6.07 -27.45
N LYS A 279 -12.72 7.21 -27.00
CA LYS A 279 -13.88 7.19 -26.10
C LYS A 279 -14.97 6.30 -26.69
N GLY A 280 -15.53 5.42 -25.89
CA GLY A 280 -16.55 4.47 -26.30
C GLY A 280 -16.01 3.08 -26.66
N ASP A 281 -14.70 2.93 -26.83
CA ASP A 281 -14.09 1.62 -27.03
C ASP A 281 -14.32 0.74 -25.80
N ILE A 282 -14.55 -0.54 -26.02
CA ILE A 282 -14.63 -1.55 -24.96
C ILE A 282 -13.43 -2.46 -25.08
N ILE A 283 -12.54 -2.43 -24.10
CA ILE A 283 -11.37 -3.30 -24.05
C ILE A 283 -11.79 -4.67 -23.55
N THR A 284 -11.46 -5.71 -24.30
CA THR A 284 -11.79 -7.10 -23.98
C THR A 284 -10.56 -7.97 -23.77
N GLU A 285 -9.43 -7.64 -24.39
CA GLU A 285 -8.18 -8.40 -24.32
C GLU A 285 -6.96 -7.48 -24.39
N ILE A 286 -5.87 -7.93 -23.77
CA ILE A 286 -4.52 -7.35 -23.90
C ILE A 286 -3.55 -8.46 -24.26
N ASP A 287 -2.83 -8.32 -25.39
CA ASP A 287 -1.89 -9.33 -25.90
C ASP A 287 -2.51 -10.73 -25.97
N GLY A 288 -3.79 -10.81 -26.36
CA GLY A 288 -4.54 -12.05 -26.45
C GLY A 288 -5.10 -12.61 -25.15
N LYS A 289 -4.81 -11.97 -24.01
CA LYS A 289 -5.31 -12.36 -22.71
C LYS A 289 -6.62 -11.63 -22.39
N LYS A 290 -7.65 -12.36 -21.98
CA LYS A 290 -8.94 -11.78 -21.57
C LYS A 290 -8.80 -10.86 -20.37
N ILE A 291 -9.39 -9.69 -20.46
CA ILE A 291 -9.41 -8.65 -19.43
C ILE A 291 -10.86 -8.41 -19.02
N LYS A 292 -11.20 -8.73 -17.79
CA LYS A 292 -12.54 -8.54 -17.24
C LYS A 292 -12.76 -7.14 -16.67
N ASP A 293 -11.72 -6.59 -16.07
CA ASP A 293 -11.78 -5.33 -15.33
C ASP A 293 -10.40 -4.65 -15.26
N ASP A 294 -10.35 -3.52 -14.59
CA ASP A 294 -9.14 -2.74 -14.42
C ASP A 294 -8.06 -3.45 -13.58
N VAL A 295 -8.47 -4.32 -12.66
CA VAL A 295 -7.53 -5.13 -11.86
C VAL A 295 -6.77 -6.11 -12.74
N ASP A 296 -7.47 -6.80 -13.64
CA ASP A 296 -6.85 -7.70 -14.61
C ASP A 296 -5.88 -6.95 -15.53
N LEU A 297 -6.28 -5.77 -16.00
CA LEU A 297 -5.45 -4.92 -16.84
C LEU A 297 -4.14 -4.54 -16.15
N ARG A 298 -4.22 -3.98 -14.96
CA ARG A 298 -3.03 -3.55 -14.21
C ARG A 298 -2.14 -4.71 -13.80
N SER A 299 -2.72 -5.83 -13.37
CA SER A 299 -1.96 -7.02 -13.03
C SER A 299 -1.15 -7.54 -14.23
N TYR A 300 -1.77 -7.61 -15.41
CA TYR A 300 -1.06 -8.02 -16.61
C TYR A 300 0.08 -7.06 -16.95
N LEU A 301 -0.19 -5.76 -16.97
CA LEU A 301 0.80 -4.74 -17.32
C LEU A 301 1.97 -4.72 -16.34
N TYR A 302 1.69 -4.76 -15.03
CA TYR A 302 2.73 -4.67 -14.00
C TYR A 302 3.62 -5.92 -13.94
N GLU A 303 3.06 -7.09 -14.26
CA GLU A 303 3.82 -8.35 -14.27
C GLU A 303 4.64 -8.55 -15.54
N ASN A 304 4.19 -8.02 -16.69
CA ASN A 304 4.73 -8.41 -17.99
C ASN A 304 5.34 -7.28 -18.81
N LYS A 305 5.11 -6.02 -18.44
CA LYS A 305 5.47 -4.87 -19.29
C LYS A 305 6.18 -3.77 -18.48
N LYS A 306 6.92 -2.96 -19.24
CA LYS A 306 7.58 -1.75 -18.74
C LYS A 306 7.14 -0.54 -19.57
N PRO A 307 7.20 0.68 -19.01
CA PRO A 307 6.99 1.91 -19.81
C PRO A 307 7.87 1.91 -21.07
N GLY A 308 7.29 2.32 -22.20
CA GLY A 308 7.96 2.33 -23.51
C GLY A 308 7.77 1.07 -24.34
N GLU A 309 7.38 -0.05 -23.74
CA GLU A 309 6.99 -1.24 -24.48
C GLU A 309 5.59 -1.09 -25.10
N SER A 310 5.28 -1.90 -26.09
CA SER A 310 3.98 -1.90 -26.78
C SER A 310 3.13 -3.10 -26.38
N VAL A 311 1.81 -2.89 -26.38
CA VAL A 311 0.82 -3.93 -26.19
C VAL A 311 -0.19 -3.89 -27.34
N THR A 312 -0.82 -5.03 -27.62
CA THR A 312 -1.97 -5.13 -28.52
C THR A 312 -3.24 -5.14 -27.68
N VAL A 313 -4.05 -4.09 -27.82
CA VAL A 313 -5.33 -3.94 -27.13
C VAL A 313 -6.44 -4.36 -28.08
N THR A 314 -7.22 -5.36 -27.69
CA THR A 314 -8.41 -5.77 -28.44
C THR A 314 -9.61 -5.02 -27.91
N VAL A 315 -10.28 -4.28 -28.77
CA VAL A 315 -11.45 -3.46 -28.45
C VAL A 315 -12.65 -3.81 -29.32
N ILE A 316 -13.83 -3.52 -28.82
CA ILE A 316 -15.06 -3.45 -29.61
C ILE A 316 -15.34 -1.97 -29.87
N ARG A 317 -15.36 -1.60 -31.14
CA ARG A 317 -15.65 -0.25 -31.64
C ARG A 317 -16.74 -0.32 -32.68
N ASP A 318 -17.85 0.38 -32.46
CA ASP A 318 -19.01 0.36 -33.39
C ASP A 318 -19.48 -1.09 -33.68
N GLY A 319 -19.50 -1.94 -32.66
CA GLY A 319 -19.90 -3.34 -32.79
C GLY A 319 -18.90 -4.28 -33.44
N LYS A 320 -17.73 -3.77 -33.84
CA LYS A 320 -16.68 -4.56 -34.52
C LYS A 320 -15.46 -4.73 -33.64
N THR A 321 -14.89 -5.92 -33.63
CA THR A 321 -13.63 -6.22 -32.98
C THR A 321 -12.47 -5.61 -33.74
N LYS A 322 -11.61 -4.87 -33.05
CA LYS A 322 -10.43 -4.22 -33.60
C LYS A 322 -9.23 -4.42 -32.67
N GLU A 323 -8.07 -4.64 -33.25
CA GLU A 323 -6.80 -4.65 -32.53
C GLU A 323 -6.10 -3.30 -32.70
N VAL A 324 -5.65 -2.73 -31.57
CA VAL A 324 -4.96 -1.45 -31.52
C VAL A 324 -3.62 -1.64 -30.84
N LYS A 325 -2.55 -1.22 -31.48
CA LYS A 325 -1.21 -1.22 -30.86
C LYS A 325 -1.01 0.05 -30.07
N VAL A 326 -0.67 -0.09 -28.80
CA VAL A 326 -0.47 1.03 -27.88
C VAL A 326 0.92 0.96 -27.28
N LYS A 327 1.68 2.07 -27.38
CA LYS A 327 2.92 2.24 -26.66
C LYS A 327 2.62 2.68 -25.24
N LEU A 328 3.11 1.91 -24.27
CA LEU A 328 2.88 2.17 -22.87
C LEU A 328 3.66 3.38 -22.39
N LYS A 329 2.99 4.17 -21.57
CA LYS A 329 3.53 5.34 -20.89
C LYS A 329 3.87 5.00 -19.45
N GLN A 330 4.58 5.89 -18.79
CA GLN A 330 4.75 5.82 -17.35
C GLN A 330 3.45 6.25 -16.66
N GLN A 331 3.02 5.49 -15.65
CA GLN A 331 1.86 5.84 -14.85
C GLN A 331 2.09 7.17 -14.14
N LYS A 332 1.13 8.08 -14.25
CA LYS A 332 1.11 9.33 -13.48
C LYS A 332 0.47 9.07 -12.12
N GLU A 333 0.96 9.76 -11.07
CA GLU A 333 0.27 9.79 -9.80
C GLU A 333 -1.14 10.38 -10.01
N GLN A 334 -2.16 9.62 -9.59
CA GLN A 334 -3.52 10.16 -9.64
C GLN A 334 -3.70 11.18 -8.53
N PRO A 335 -4.35 12.33 -8.79
CA PRO A 335 -4.72 13.25 -7.73
C PRO A 335 -5.64 12.52 -6.74
N LYS A 336 -5.45 12.79 -5.43
CA LYS A 336 -6.31 12.24 -4.38
C LYS A 336 -7.77 12.41 -4.76
N ARG A 337 -8.52 11.32 -4.92
CA ARG A 337 -9.98 11.39 -4.93
C ARG A 337 -10.40 11.89 -3.56
N GLN A 338 -10.91 13.11 -3.50
CA GLN A 338 -11.65 13.56 -2.32
C GLN A 338 -12.75 12.53 -2.08
N SER A 339 -12.75 11.94 -0.90
CA SER A 339 -13.79 11.00 -0.50
C SER A 339 -15.12 11.69 -0.64
N ARG A 340 -16.02 11.09 -1.40
CA ARG A 340 -17.36 11.56 -1.69
C ARG A 340 -18.32 11.43 -0.49
N SER A 341 -17.77 11.33 0.73
CA SER A 341 -18.53 11.14 1.98
C SER A 341 -19.01 12.43 2.64
N GLU A 342 -18.80 13.60 2.01
CA GLU A 342 -19.36 14.86 2.50
C GLU A 342 -20.19 15.57 1.43
N ARG A 343 -21.11 14.88 0.79
CA ARG A 343 -22.27 15.55 0.25
C ARG A 343 -23.35 15.51 1.33
N GLN A 344 -23.42 16.59 2.08
CA GLN A 344 -24.54 16.94 2.92
C GLN A 344 -25.86 16.67 2.21
N SER A 345 -26.74 15.96 2.88
CA SER A 345 -28.16 15.92 2.55
C SER A 345 -28.68 17.35 2.43
N PRO A 346 -29.49 17.66 1.42
CA PRO A 346 -30.15 18.96 1.39
C PRO A 346 -31.01 19.08 2.64
N GLY A 347 -30.80 20.15 3.40
CA GLY A 347 -31.59 20.46 4.57
C GLY A 347 -33.07 20.48 4.23
N GLN A 348 -33.85 19.73 4.98
CA GLN A 348 -35.27 19.97 5.07
C GLN A 348 -35.47 21.39 5.61
N GLY A 349 -35.94 22.23 4.72
CA GLY A 349 -36.31 23.58 5.04
C GLY A 349 -37.45 23.60 6.06
N ASP A 350 -37.30 24.53 6.95
CA ASP A 350 -38.31 25.06 7.86
C ASP A 350 -39.72 25.05 7.31
N ARG A 351 -40.59 24.34 8.00
CA ARG A 351 -42.00 24.65 8.04
C ARG A 351 -42.41 24.60 9.51
N ASP A 352 -42.36 25.75 10.11
CA ASP A 352 -43.35 26.13 11.11
C ASP A 352 -43.27 27.60 11.37
N PHE A 353 -44.11 28.30 10.65
CA PHE A 353 -44.65 29.57 11.04
C PHE A 353 -46.16 29.42 11.11
N PHE A 354 -46.72 29.88 12.22
CA PHE A 354 -48.11 30.06 12.63
C PHE A 354 -48.72 28.95 13.48
N ARG A 355 -48.60 29.02 14.78
CA ARG A 355 -49.59 29.62 15.73
C ARG A 355 -49.04 29.51 17.15
#